data_ee1238fceaba428ab4c78982d2108b0d
#
_entry.id   ee1238fceaba428ab4c78982d2108b0d
#
_cell.length_a   1.000
_cell.length_b   1.000
_cell.length_c   1.000
_cell.angle_alpha   90.00
_cell.angle_beta   90.00
_cell.angle_gamma   90.00
#
_symmetry.space_group_name_H-M   'P 1'
#
loop_
_entity.id
_entity.type
_entity.pdbx_description
1 polymer ?
#
loop_
_entity_poly.entity_id
_entity_poly.type
_entity_poly.pdbx_seq_one_letter_code
_entity_poly.pdbx_strand_id
1 'polypeptide(L)'
;VVAIVPARGGADPVPYLNIKRLGDGPLLAHTLDAARGSRYVDRVVVTTDDEHVAEVARAHGAEVPFLRPRELAADLPSLKPVVAHAVRALEAAGDHVDLVVILQATTPFRDSSAVDAAIDRLVQGPFDTVVSVTEDRTLNWREKDGLLVPLFDKEGRREEQAPVYKENGAVVALRRAVLDGPTRFGARVGWLVLDKRAGFTVYDLEDFWMAERLLRQPRVLFRVDGSSSVGMGHVFRSLAIAEALRGLSRADIAFLMSADHTEGLVTVSRAGYAVRVVGDRKEETYLEHIRDFAPAILINDLPALDRSYLTALSRLGATTVNLVDTIDDLETTEHYAQVIVSVMSQERETPEGFYGGPAYAILREHFRGRDKEVRDTPRLVLLSFGGSDPQGLTLKAARALQDLDPAVELVAVAGPAFSFRREFEALSAGLLRRVPLINEAGGHIAELMLEADVMVGSGGMSVYEIAALGTPGIILGQNAREDRRMRDFADHGTVEYLGLGTEVDEGVLASAVKSLLADPARRRAMSARGRALVDGFGAARAAEVVLERRGR
;
A
#
# COMPACT_ATOMS: atom_id res chain seq x y z
N VAL A 1 -1.94 29.97 -22.50
CA VAL A 1 -3.03 29.14 -21.95
C VAL A 1 -3.65 29.83 -20.75
N VAL A 2 -4.97 29.98 -20.72
CA VAL A 2 -5.68 30.58 -19.59
C VAL A 2 -6.56 29.53 -18.89
N ALA A 3 -6.37 29.36 -17.58
CA ALA A 3 -7.29 28.58 -16.76
C ALA A 3 -8.44 29.46 -16.28
N ILE A 4 -9.67 29.06 -16.58
CA ILE A 4 -10.90 29.72 -16.12
C ILE A 4 -11.54 28.83 -15.07
N VAL A 5 -11.74 29.38 -13.86
CA VAL A 5 -12.34 28.71 -12.72
C VAL A 5 -13.69 29.37 -12.39
N PRO A 6 -14.82 28.78 -12.82
CA PRO A 6 -16.14 29.29 -12.45
C PRO A 6 -16.45 29.00 -10.98
N ALA A 7 -16.74 30.04 -10.20
CA ALA A 7 -17.10 29.93 -8.78
C ALA A 7 -18.18 30.95 -8.44
N ARG A 8 -19.46 30.53 -8.32
CA ARG A 8 -20.57 31.42 -7.94
C ARG A 8 -20.73 31.49 -6.40
N GLY A 9 -21.24 32.59 -5.88
CA GLY A 9 -21.48 32.78 -4.45
C GLY A 9 -22.72 32.03 -3.95
N GLY A 10 -23.86 32.19 -4.65
CA GLY A 10 -25.10 31.51 -4.32
C GLY A 10 -25.22 30.15 -4.97
N ALA A 11 -24.62 29.10 -4.41
CA ALA A 11 -24.70 27.76 -4.98
C ALA A 11 -25.78 26.93 -4.26
N ASP A 12 -26.80 26.47 -4.99
CA ASP A 12 -27.65 25.39 -4.54
C ASP A 12 -26.99 24.04 -4.86
N PRO A 13 -27.10 23.02 -4.01
CA PRO A 13 -27.83 23.00 -2.74
C PRO A 13 -27.03 23.51 -1.53
N VAL A 14 -25.75 23.86 -1.70
CA VAL A 14 -24.88 24.33 -0.60
C VAL A 14 -24.42 25.76 -0.86
N PRO A 15 -24.94 26.76 -0.13
CA PRO A 15 -24.48 28.16 -0.25
C PRO A 15 -22.97 28.26 0.01
N TYR A 16 -22.28 29.05 -0.80
CA TYR A 16 -20.85 29.31 -0.68
C TYR A 16 -19.97 28.04 -0.72
N LEU A 17 -20.45 26.98 -1.36
CA LEU A 17 -19.71 25.71 -1.46
C LEU A 17 -18.26 25.91 -1.92
N ASN A 18 -18.04 26.78 -2.93
CA ASN A 18 -16.72 27.01 -3.51
C ASN A 18 -15.68 27.55 -2.51
N ILE A 19 -16.11 28.29 -1.49
CA ILE A 19 -15.23 28.85 -0.45
C ILE A 19 -15.40 28.17 0.91
N LYS A 20 -16.22 27.12 1.00
CA LYS A 20 -16.32 26.30 2.20
C LYS A 20 -15.00 25.60 2.48
N ARG A 21 -14.58 25.61 3.75
CA ARG A 21 -13.28 25.08 4.15
C ARG A 21 -13.23 23.55 4.01
N LEU A 22 -12.32 23.05 3.15
CA LEU A 22 -11.99 21.65 2.94
C LEU A 22 -10.53 21.43 3.34
N GLY A 23 -10.30 20.77 4.48
CA GLY A 23 -8.95 20.63 5.05
C GLY A 23 -8.37 21.98 5.48
N ASP A 24 -7.19 22.32 4.97
CA ASP A 24 -6.45 23.52 5.38
C ASP A 24 -6.87 24.80 4.63
N GLY A 25 -7.65 24.67 3.56
CA GLY A 25 -8.07 25.81 2.73
C GLY A 25 -9.52 25.74 2.28
N PRO A 26 -10.02 26.77 1.56
CA PRO A 26 -11.32 26.71 0.91
C PRO A 26 -11.31 25.71 -0.26
N LEU A 27 -12.47 25.14 -0.59
CA LEU A 27 -12.62 24.17 -1.71
C LEU A 27 -11.98 24.68 -3.00
N LEU A 28 -12.18 25.97 -3.31
CA LEU A 28 -11.59 26.65 -4.47
C LEU A 28 -10.06 26.59 -4.51
N ALA A 29 -9.38 26.68 -3.36
CA ALA A 29 -7.91 26.72 -3.28
C ALA A 29 -7.27 25.48 -3.89
N HIS A 30 -7.84 24.30 -3.67
CA HIS A 30 -7.33 23.04 -4.28
C HIS A 30 -7.29 23.11 -5.82
N THR A 31 -8.28 23.79 -6.41
CA THR A 31 -8.33 24.00 -7.88
C THR A 31 -7.29 25.02 -8.33
N LEU A 32 -7.12 26.11 -7.58
CA LEU A 32 -6.13 27.14 -7.89
C LEU A 32 -4.70 26.59 -7.79
N ASP A 33 -4.43 25.74 -6.80
CA ASP A 33 -3.13 25.11 -6.64
C ASP A 33 -2.80 24.15 -7.81
N ALA A 34 -3.77 23.35 -8.24
CA ALA A 34 -3.60 22.48 -9.41
C ALA A 34 -3.37 23.31 -10.71
N ALA A 35 -4.09 24.42 -10.87
CA ALA A 35 -3.91 25.30 -12.03
C ALA A 35 -2.52 25.95 -12.05
N ARG A 36 -2.08 26.50 -10.92
CA ARG A 36 -0.77 27.18 -10.78
C ARG A 36 0.41 26.21 -10.88
N GLY A 37 0.23 24.96 -10.45
CA GLY A 37 1.25 23.90 -10.58
C GLY A 37 1.41 23.36 -11.98
N SER A 38 0.53 23.69 -12.93
CA SER A 38 0.65 23.29 -14.34
C SER A 38 1.81 24.02 -15.03
N ARG A 39 2.57 23.31 -15.83
CA ARG A 39 3.68 23.86 -16.63
C ARG A 39 3.23 24.64 -17.87
N TYR A 40 1.94 24.59 -18.20
CA TYR A 40 1.39 25.22 -19.40
C TYR A 40 0.47 26.41 -19.12
N VAL A 41 -0.06 26.51 -17.91
CA VAL A 41 -1.02 27.56 -17.55
C VAL A 41 -0.26 28.85 -17.24
N ASP A 42 -0.50 29.89 -18.03
CA ASP A 42 0.13 31.20 -17.86
C ASP A 42 -0.64 32.06 -16.85
N ARG A 43 -1.99 31.94 -16.83
CA ARG A 43 -2.88 32.77 -15.98
C ARG A 43 -4.01 31.93 -15.41
N VAL A 44 -4.36 32.21 -14.17
CA VAL A 44 -5.49 31.57 -13.46
C VAL A 44 -6.52 32.62 -13.10
N VAL A 45 -7.67 32.59 -13.79
CA VAL A 45 -8.73 33.57 -13.65
C VAL A 45 -9.97 32.93 -13.04
N VAL A 46 -10.42 33.46 -11.91
CA VAL A 46 -11.70 33.09 -11.29
C VAL A 46 -12.80 34.03 -11.81
N THR A 47 -13.90 33.44 -12.32
CA THR A 47 -15.09 34.19 -12.70
C THR A 47 -16.19 33.95 -11.68
N THR A 48 -16.56 35.02 -10.96
CA THR A 48 -17.57 35.00 -9.90
C THR A 48 -18.50 36.22 -9.98
N ASP A 49 -19.69 36.08 -9.44
CA ASP A 49 -20.69 37.14 -9.27
C ASP A 49 -20.69 37.74 -7.86
N ASP A 50 -19.87 37.21 -6.96
CA ASP A 50 -19.86 37.52 -5.55
C ASP A 50 -18.48 38.05 -5.10
N GLU A 51 -18.48 39.22 -4.43
CA GLU A 51 -17.24 39.86 -4.03
C GLU A 51 -16.50 39.07 -2.94
N HIS A 52 -17.23 38.41 -2.02
CA HIS A 52 -16.59 37.59 -1.00
C HIS A 52 -15.84 36.38 -1.62
N VAL A 53 -16.42 35.73 -2.63
CA VAL A 53 -15.74 34.71 -3.40
C VAL A 53 -14.52 35.27 -4.14
N ALA A 54 -14.65 36.51 -4.68
CA ALA A 54 -13.54 37.19 -5.35
C ALA A 54 -12.38 37.50 -4.40
N GLU A 55 -12.67 38.00 -3.19
CA GLU A 55 -11.66 38.24 -2.14
C GLU A 55 -10.91 36.96 -1.76
N VAL A 56 -11.64 35.88 -1.52
CA VAL A 56 -11.03 34.55 -1.22
C VAL A 56 -10.16 34.08 -2.38
N ALA A 57 -10.62 34.20 -3.62
CA ALA A 57 -9.87 33.81 -4.80
C ALA A 57 -8.56 34.61 -4.94
N ARG A 58 -8.61 35.94 -4.75
CA ARG A 58 -7.41 36.81 -4.78
C ARG A 58 -6.43 36.46 -3.66
N ALA A 59 -6.92 36.20 -2.45
CA ALA A 59 -6.10 35.77 -1.32
C ALA A 59 -5.36 34.47 -1.56
N HIS A 60 -5.91 33.60 -2.44
CA HIS A 60 -5.28 32.36 -2.88
C HIS A 60 -4.58 32.49 -4.25
N GLY A 61 -4.22 33.72 -4.68
CA GLY A 61 -3.35 33.97 -5.81
C GLY A 61 -4.00 33.83 -7.19
N ALA A 62 -5.33 33.88 -7.28
CA ALA A 62 -6.03 33.94 -8.56
C ALA A 62 -6.31 35.38 -8.99
N GLU A 63 -6.43 35.59 -10.28
CA GLU A 63 -6.89 36.85 -10.84
C GLU A 63 -8.43 36.90 -10.85
N VAL A 64 -9.00 38.02 -10.48
CA VAL A 64 -10.44 38.34 -10.60
C VAL A 64 -10.56 39.74 -11.21
N PRO A 65 -10.38 39.84 -12.54
CA PRO A 65 -10.33 41.16 -13.20
C PRO A 65 -11.70 41.83 -13.37
N PHE A 66 -12.78 41.09 -13.17
CA PHE A 66 -14.16 41.56 -13.26
C PHE A 66 -15.10 40.74 -12.37
N LEU A 67 -16.23 41.30 -11.99
CA LEU A 67 -17.36 40.53 -11.48
C LEU A 67 -18.27 40.11 -12.64
N ARG A 68 -18.68 38.86 -12.59
CA ARG A 68 -19.58 38.28 -13.59
C ARG A 68 -20.99 38.92 -13.49
N PRO A 69 -21.63 39.31 -14.61
CA PRO A 69 -23.00 39.78 -14.60
C PRO A 69 -23.96 38.75 -13.96
N ARG A 70 -24.97 39.26 -13.24
CA ARG A 70 -25.96 38.43 -12.51
C ARG A 70 -26.70 37.44 -13.41
N GLU A 71 -26.94 37.83 -14.66
CA GLU A 71 -27.59 36.98 -15.67
C GLU A 71 -26.80 35.72 -15.98
N LEU A 72 -25.48 35.78 -15.80
CA LEU A 72 -24.58 34.62 -15.98
C LEU A 72 -24.35 33.85 -14.66
N ALA A 73 -24.92 34.32 -13.53
CA ALA A 73 -24.87 33.63 -12.24
C ALA A 73 -26.09 32.72 -12.00
N ALA A 74 -27.13 32.84 -12.80
CA ALA A 74 -28.31 31.97 -12.76
C ALA A 74 -27.94 30.51 -13.13
N ASP A 75 -28.87 29.58 -12.89
CA ASP A 75 -28.73 28.17 -13.30
C ASP A 75 -28.79 28.06 -14.84
N LEU A 76 -27.62 28.20 -15.44
CA LEU A 76 -27.48 28.08 -16.88
C LEU A 76 -27.35 26.60 -17.29
N PRO A 77 -27.92 26.22 -18.45
CA PRO A 77 -27.82 24.85 -18.94
C PRO A 77 -26.39 24.48 -19.39
N SER A 78 -25.46 25.44 -19.42
CA SER A 78 -24.08 25.22 -19.85
C SER A 78 -23.14 26.26 -19.24
N LEU A 79 -21.91 25.87 -18.94
CA LEU A 79 -20.83 26.77 -18.53
C LEU A 79 -20.27 27.63 -19.69
N LYS A 80 -20.61 27.34 -20.94
CA LYS A 80 -20.06 28.05 -22.09
C LYS A 80 -20.26 29.57 -22.04
N PRO A 81 -21.46 30.13 -21.75
CA PRO A 81 -21.65 31.57 -21.68
C PRO A 81 -20.75 32.23 -20.61
N VAL A 82 -20.55 31.58 -19.48
CA VAL A 82 -19.69 32.05 -18.38
C VAL A 82 -18.22 32.10 -18.82
N VAL A 83 -17.73 31.04 -19.43
CA VAL A 83 -16.34 30.95 -19.92
C VAL A 83 -16.09 31.90 -21.07
N ALA A 84 -17.03 31.98 -22.03
CA ALA A 84 -16.92 32.91 -23.14
C ALA A 84 -16.93 34.38 -22.71
N HIS A 85 -17.71 34.73 -21.67
CA HIS A 85 -17.67 36.07 -21.08
C HIS A 85 -16.28 36.38 -20.48
N ALA A 86 -15.71 35.44 -19.70
CA ALA A 86 -14.40 35.62 -19.10
C ALA A 86 -13.31 35.81 -20.14
N VAL A 87 -13.28 34.96 -21.18
CA VAL A 87 -12.28 35.05 -22.26
C VAL A 87 -12.41 36.37 -23.05
N ARG A 88 -13.64 36.78 -23.40
CA ARG A 88 -13.86 38.07 -24.11
C ARG A 88 -13.43 39.27 -23.28
N ALA A 89 -13.65 39.24 -21.93
CA ALA A 89 -13.23 40.33 -21.05
C ALA A 89 -11.69 40.45 -21.03
N LEU A 90 -10.97 39.30 -21.03
CA LEU A 90 -9.51 39.28 -21.09
C LEU A 90 -9.02 39.80 -22.45
N GLU A 91 -9.62 39.35 -23.54
CA GLU A 91 -9.29 39.81 -24.90
C GLU A 91 -9.54 41.31 -25.11
N ALA A 92 -10.63 41.83 -24.52
CA ALA A 92 -10.93 43.26 -24.52
C ALA A 92 -9.90 44.08 -23.69
N ALA A 93 -9.25 43.49 -22.71
CA ALA A 93 -8.16 44.07 -21.95
C ALA A 93 -6.78 43.96 -22.66
N GLY A 94 -6.73 43.36 -23.85
CA GLY A 94 -5.53 43.25 -24.70
C GLY A 94 -4.81 41.89 -24.62
N ASP A 95 -5.38 40.91 -23.92
CA ASP A 95 -4.79 39.56 -23.85
C ASP A 95 -5.01 38.77 -25.15
N HIS A 96 -4.07 37.89 -25.47
CA HIS A 96 -4.20 36.89 -26.51
C HIS A 96 -4.42 35.50 -25.91
N VAL A 97 -5.53 34.85 -26.26
CA VAL A 97 -5.92 33.55 -25.73
C VAL A 97 -5.98 32.50 -26.83
N ASP A 98 -5.11 31.50 -26.83
CA ASP A 98 -5.09 30.38 -27.77
C ASP A 98 -5.86 29.17 -27.25
N LEU A 99 -5.57 28.81 -25.98
CA LEU A 99 -6.14 27.65 -25.28
C LEU A 99 -6.79 28.08 -23.98
N VAL A 100 -7.93 27.47 -23.70
CA VAL A 100 -8.68 27.69 -22.46
C VAL A 100 -8.81 26.39 -21.72
N VAL A 101 -8.52 26.41 -20.43
CA VAL A 101 -8.74 25.27 -19.54
C VAL A 101 -9.81 25.63 -18.52
N ILE A 102 -10.92 24.91 -18.53
CA ILE A 102 -12.00 25.09 -17.56
C ILE A 102 -11.77 24.11 -16.43
N LEU A 103 -11.67 24.62 -15.21
CA LEU A 103 -11.44 23.83 -13.99
C LEU A 103 -12.58 24.12 -13.00
N GLN A 104 -13.45 23.15 -12.75
CA GLN A 104 -14.52 23.34 -11.76
C GLN A 104 -13.95 23.32 -10.34
N ALA A 105 -14.29 24.32 -9.53
CA ALA A 105 -13.87 24.42 -8.14
C ALA A 105 -14.34 23.23 -7.30
N THR A 106 -15.44 22.61 -7.71
CA THR A 106 -16.07 21.47 -7.02
C THR A 106 -15.37 20.13 -7.21
N THR A 107 -14.27 20.07 -7.97
CA THR A 107 -13.49 18.83 -8.15
C THR A 107 -12.10 19.01 -7.52
N PRO A 108 -11.96 18.79 -6.19
CA PRO A 108 -10.77 19.22 -5.43
C PRO A 108 -9.54 18.35 -5.58
N PHE A 109 -9.68 17.10 -6.03
CA PHE A 109 -8.59 16.12 -5.96
C PHE A 109 -7.80 15.96 -7.27
N ARG A 110 -8.11 16.72 -8.32
CA ARG A 110 -7.22 16.76 -9.47
C ARG A 110 -5.93 17.51 -9.11
N ASP A 111 -4.83 17.07 -9.67
CA ASP A 111 -3.53 17.73 -9.55
C ASP A 111 -3.14 18.46 -10.84
N SER A 112 -1.97 19.10 -10.83
CA SER A 112 -1.42 19.78 -12.01
C SER A 112 -1.08 18.83 -13.15
N SER A 113 -0.75 17.59 -12.88
CA SER A 113 -0.43 16.59 -13.90
C SER A 113 -1.65 16.25 -14.76
N ALA A 114 -2.84 16.20 -14.17
CA ALA A 114 -4.10 16.02 -14.91
C ALA A 114 -4.41 17.22 -15.82
N VAL A 115 -4.08 18.44 -15.38
CA VAL A 115 -4.23 19.65 -16.21
C VAL A 115 -3.28 19.58 -17.40
N ASP A 116 -2.00 19.26 -17.14
CA ASP A 116 -0.98 19.14 -18.17
C ASP A 116 -1.31 18.04 -19.19
N ALA A 117 -1.74 16.87 -18.73
CA ALA A 117 -2.12 15.76 -19.59
C ALA A 117 -3.29 16.09 -20.53
N ALA A 118 -4.27 16.87 -20.05
CA ALA A 118 -5.38 17.32 -20.89
C ALA A 118 -4.93 18.30 -21.98
N ILE A 119 -4.01 19.23 -21.64
CA ILE A 119 -3.43 20.19 -22.58
C ILE A 119 -2.54 19.47 -23.60
N ASP A 120 -1.64 18.58 -23.16
CA ASP A 120 -0.80 17.78 -24.04
C ASP A 120 -1.64 17.01 -25.06
N ARG A 121 -2.72 16.34 -24.60
CA ARG A 121 -3.62 15.58 -25.45
C ARG A 121 -4.36 16.48 -26.46
N LEU A 122 -4.73 17.69 -26.05
CA LEU A 122 -5.36 18.67 -26.93
C LEU A 122 -4.39 19.17 -28.02
N VAL A 123 -3.14 19.43 -27.65
CA VAL A 123 -2.13 20.01 -28.53
C VAL A 123 -1.59 18.97 -29.51
N GLN A 124 -1.28 17.78 -29.03
CA GLN A 124 -0.68 16.70 -29.82
C GLN A 124 -1.71 15.92 -30.64
N GLY A 125 -2.97 15.90 -30.20
CA GLY A 125 -4.05 15.16 -30.88
C GLY A 125 -4.86 16.01 -31.86
N PRO A 126 -5.73 15.37 -32.65
CA PRO A 126 -6.59 16.03 -33.61
C PRO A 126 -7.85 16.66 -32.99
N PHE A 127 -7.80 17.03 -31.72
CA PHE A 127 -8.96 17.44 -30.94
C PHE A 127 -9.18 18.96 -30.91
N ASP A 128 -10.43 19.34 -30.81
CA ASP A 128 -10.85 20.74 -30.61
C ASP A 128 -11.12 20.99 -29.11
N THR A 129 -11.53 19.91 -28.38
CA THR A 129 -11.77 19.88 -26.95
C THR A 129 -11.31 18.55 -26.39
N VAL A 130 -10.73 18.56 -25.19
CA VAL A 130 -10.45 17.36 -24.38
C VAL A 130 -11.19 17.50 -23.05
N VAL A 131 -11.98 16.49 -22.68
CA VAL A 131 -12.75 16.43 -21.43
C VAL A 131 -12.20 15.37 -20.49
N SER A 132 -12.10 15.67 -19.22
CA SER A 132 -11.81 14.66 -18.21
C SER A 132 -13.06 13.84 -17.89
N VAL A 133 -12.88 12.53 -17.81
CA VAL A 133 -13.97 11.57 -17.61
C VAL A 133 -13.59 10.54 -16.55
N THR A 134 -14.61 9.95 -15.94
CA THR A 134 -14.48 8.74 -15.11
C THR A 134 -15.13 7.59 -15.87
N GLU A 135 -14.44 6.46 -15.91
CA GLU A 135 -14.92 5.25 -16.56
C GLU A 135 -15.96 4.55 -15.70
N ASP A 136 -17.14 4.28 -16.29
CA ASP A 136 -18.21 3.50 -15.67
C ASP A 136 -18.50 2.26 -16.50
N ARG A 137 -18.37 1.07 -15.87
CA ARG A 137 -18.67 -0.23 -16.47
C ARG A 137 -19.90 -0.90 -15.84
N THR A 138 -20.72 -0.11 -15.11
CA THR A 138 -22.00 -0.62 -14.59
C THR A 138 -23.03 -0.71 -15.71
N LEU A 139 -24.11 -1.46 -15.46
CA LEU A 139 -25.20 -1.56 -16.41
C LEU A 139 -26.01 -0.26 -16.40
N ASN A 140 -25.68 0.66 -17.30
CA ASN A 140 -26.32 1.96 -17.42
C ASN A 140 -27.53 1.90 -18.37
N TRP A 141 -28.56 2.66 -18.03
CA TRP A 141 -29.81 2.76 -18.80
C TRP A 141 -30.10 4.21 -19.11
N ARG A 142 -30.78 4.44 -20.21
CA ARG A 142 -31.29 5.75 -20.60
C ARG A 142 -32.82 5.67 -20.77
N GLU A 143 -33.54 6.65 -20.22
CA GLU A 143 -34.96 6.82 -20.51
C GLU A 143 -35.13 7.32 -21.95
N LYS A 144 -36.02 6.69 -22.71
CA LYS A 144 -36.46 7.10 -24.04
C LYS A 144 -37.92 6.73 -24.20
N ASP A 145 -38.76 7.71 -24.47
CA ASP A 145 -40.19 7.55 -24.75
C ASP A 145 -40.95 6.79 -23.60
N GLY A 146 -40.58 7.07 -22.34
CA GLY A 146 -41.15 6.43 -21.14
C GLY A 146 -40.64 5.02 -20.85
N LEU A 147 -39.63 4.54 -21.56
CA LEU A 147 -39.04 3.21 -21.38
C LEU A 147 -37.55 3.33 -21.05
N LEU A 148 -37.01 2.35 -20.33
CA LEU A 148 -35.56 2.24 -20.11
C LEU A 148 -34.90 1.48 -21.28
N VAL A 149 -33.93 2.10 -21.91
CA VAL A 149 -33.12 1.52 -22.98
C VAL A 149 -31.69 1.31 -22.46
N PRO A 150 -31.12 0.09 -22.60
CA PRO A 150 -29.76 -0.18 -22.14
C PRO A 150 -28.74 0.62 -22.92
N LEU A 151 -27.67 1.03 -22.24
CA LEU A 151 -26.45 1.60 -22.82
C LEU A 151 -25.32 0.55 -22.92
N PHE A 152 -25.65 -0.71 -22.77
CA PHE A 152 -24.74 -1.85 -22.87
C PHE A 152 -25.25 -2.83 -23.96
N ASP A 153 -24.31 -3.54 -24.59
CA ASP A 153 -24.63 -4.45 -25.69
C ASP A 153 -25.18 -5.79 -25.22
N LYS A 154 -24.69 -6.30 -24.07
CA LYS A 154 -25.11 -7.57 -23.46
C LYS A 154 -25.00 -7.51 -21.96
N GLU A 155 -25.84 -8.25 -21.26
CA GLU A 155 -25.68 -8.50 -19.83
C GLU A 155 -24.46 -9.39 -19.58
N GLY A 156 -23.62 -9.04 -18.57
CA GLY A 156 -22.40 -9.75 -18.24
C GLY A 156 -21.73 -9.17 -17.00
N ARG A 157 -20.56 -9.69 -16.68
CA ARG A 157 -19.76 -9.18 -15.58
C ARG A 157 -19.29 -7.75 -15.85
N ARG A 158 -19.10 -6.98 -14.79
CA ARG A 158 -18.68 -5.58 -14.87
C ARG A 158 -17.41 -5.39 -15.69
N GLU A 159 -16.43 -6.30 -15.55
CA GLU A 159 -15.14 -6.25 -16.23
C GLU A 159 -15.27 -6.48 -17.73
N GLU A 160 -16.36 -7.14 -18.17
CA GLU A 160 -16.64 -7.47 -19.58
C GLU A 160 -17.47 -6.38 -20.30
N GLN A 161 -17.98 -5.38 -19.54
CA GLN A 161 -18.76 -4.30 -20.12
C GLN A 161 -17.88 -3.27 -20.85
N ALA A 162 -18.34 -2.80 -21.98
CA ALA A 162 -17.77 -1.62 -22.62
C ALA A 162 -17.94 -0.41 -21.68
N PRO A 163 -16.91 0.43 -21.51
CA PRO A 163 -17.00 1.57 -20.60
C PRO A 163 -17.95 2.64 -21.14
N VAL A 164 -18.79 3.18 -20.26
CA VAL A 164 -19.46 4.46 -20.44
C VAL A 164 -18.63 5.53 -19.74
N TYR A 165 -18.35 6.62 -20.43
CA TYR A 165 -17.54 7.71 -19.90
C TYR A 165 -18.43 8.81 -19.32
N LYS A 166 -18.28 9.08 -18.02
CA LYS A 166 -18.98 10.15 -17.31
C LYS A 166 -18.05 11.35 -17.19
N GLU A 167 -18.43 12.51 -17.74
CA GLU A 167 -17.70 13.76 -17.52
C GLU A 167 -17.72 14.11 -16.02
N ASN A 168 -16.55 14.47 -15.44
CA ASN A 168 -16.38 14.74 -14.02
C ASN A 168 -16.04 16.20 -13.70
N GLY A 169 -15.94 17.08 -14.71
CA GLY A 169 -15.68 18.50 -14.51
C GLY A 169 -14.28 18.85 -13.97
N ALA A 170 -13.39 17.88 -13.81
CA ALA A 170 -12.05 18.15 -13.29
C ALA A 170 -11.24 19.02 -14.26
N VAL A 171 -11.22 18.69 -15.55
CA VAL A 171 -10.52 19.47 -16.59
C VAL A 171 -11.31 19.41 -17.90
N VAL A 172 -11.52 20.58 -18.50
CA VAL A 172 -11.94 20.69 -19.90
C VAL A 172 -10.97 21.64 -20.59
N ALA A 173 -10.09 21.09 -21.44
CA ALA A 173 -9.17 21.87 -22.25
C ALA A 173 -9.75 22.06 -23.66
N LEU A 174 -9.76 23.29 -24.17
CA LEU A 174 -10.32 23.58 -25.48
C LEU A 174 -9.55 24.68 -26.24
N ARG A 175 -9.60 24.64 -27.54
CA ARG A 175 -9.11 25.71 -28.39
C ARG A 175 -10.04 26.92 -28.31
N ARG A 176 -9.50 28.11 -28.24
CA ARG A 176 -10.27 29.36 -28.07
C ARG A 176 -11.42 29.47 -29.10
N ALA A 177 -11.19 29.08 -30.33
CA ALA A 177 -12.18 29.13 -31.43
C ALA A 177 -13.47 28.31 -31.14
N VAL A 178 -13.41 27.28 -30.27
CA VAL A 178 -14.59 26.50 -29.90
C VAL A 178 -15.64 27.35 -29.18
N LEU A 179 -15.22 28.39 -28.47
CA LEU A 179 -16.14 29.30 -27.76
C LEU A 179 -17.00 30.16 -28.67
N ASP A 180 -16.66 30.26 -29.95
CA ASP A 180 -17.47 30.96 -30.94
C ASP A 180 -18.62 30.09 -31.47
N GLY A 181 -18.55 28.78 -31.29
CA GLY A 181 -19.59 27.81 -31.62
C GLY A 181 -20.77 27.77 -30.66
N PRO A 182 -21.72 26.87 -30.81
CA PRO A 182 -22.93 26.78 -29.98
C PRO A 182 -22.66 26.16 -28.57
N THR A 183 -21.64 25.34 -28.43
CA THR A 183 -21.31 24.62 -27.19
C THR A 183 -19.84 24.82 -26.81
N ARG A 184 -19.40 24.30 -25.64
CA ARG A 184 -17.98 24.22 -25.26
C ARG A 184 -17.27 22.98 -25.83
N PHE A 185 -17.94 22.27 -26.71
CA PHE A 185 -17.41 21.11 -27.40
C PHE A 185 -17.21 21.45 -28.86
N GLY A 186 -16.06 21.14 -29.42
CA GLY A 186 -15.79 21.22 -30.85
C GLY A 186 -16.34 20.01 -31.60
N ALA A 187 -16.00 19.90 -32.87
CA ALA A 187 -16.40 18.76 -33.69
C ALA A 187 -15.69 17.45 -33.28
N ARG A 188 -14.47 17.58 -32.77
CA ARG A 188 -13.63 16.44 -32.34
C ARG A 188 -13.31 16.55 -30.85
N VAL A 189 -13.99 15.73 -30.05
CA VAL A 189 -13.82 15.69 -28.63
C VAL A 189 -12.93 14.51 -28.22
N GLY A 190 -11.78 14.81 -27.62
CA GLY A 190 -10.93 13.84 -26.97
C GLY A 190 -11.32 13.69 -25.49
N TRP A 191 -10.79 12.70 -24.84
CA TRP A 191 -11.05 12.48 -23.40
C TRP A 191 -9.77 12.12 -22.64
N LEU A 192 -9.76 12.43 -21.34
CA LEU A 192 -8.75 12.02 -20.38
C LEU A 192 -9.43 11.24 -19.27
N VAL A 193 -9.07 9.97 -19.09
CA VAL A 193 -9.61 9.15 -17.99
C VAL A 193 -8.88 9.52 -16.71
N LEU A 194 -9.63 9.92 -15.70
CA LEU A 194 -9.15 10.12 -14.32
C LEU A 194 -9.69 9.01 -13.43
N ASP A 195 -8.93 8.66 -12.40
CA ASP A 195 -9.40 7.76 -11.36
C ASP A 195 -10.60 8.37 -10.60
N LYS A 196 -11.29 7.55 -9.81
CA LYS A 196 -12.49 7.97 -9.08
C LYS A 196 -12.21 9.08 -8.07
N ARG A 197 -10.99 9.17 -7.50
CA ARG A 197 -10.61 10.19 -6.55
C ARG A 197 -10.29 11.51 -7.26
N ALA A 198 -9.43 11.46 -8.27
CA ALA A 198 -9.08 12.65 -9.06
C ALA A 198 -10.30 13.28 -9.76
N GLY A 199 -11.25 12.44 -10.20
CA GLY A 199 -12.52 12.87 -10.80
C GLY A 199 -13.69 13.04 -9.83
N PHE A 200 -13.45 13.00 -8.50
CA PHE A 200 -14.52 13.17 -7.51
C PHE A 200 -15.03 14.61 -7.50
N THR A 201 -16.35 14.76 -7.66
CA THR A 201 -17.01 16.07 -7.72
C THR A 201 -17.96 16.24 -6.55
N VAL A 202 -17.87 17.39 -5.89
CA VAL A 202 -18.71 17.76 -4.76
C VAL A 202 -19.95 18.51 -5.27
N TYR A 203 -21.11 17.89 -5.17
CA TYR A 203 -22.40 18.50 -5.56
C TYR A 203 -23.21 18.97 -4.33
N ASP A 204 -23.10 18.26 -3.21
CA ASP A 204 -23.89 18.46 -2.00
C ASP A 204 -23.04 18.33 -0.71
N LEU A 205 -23.69 18.36 0.44
CA LEU A 205 -23.02 18.22 1.74
C LEU A 205 -22.48 16.80 1.98
N GLU A 206 -23.13 15.78 1.45
CA GLU A 206 -22.70 14.38 1.61
C GLU A 206 -21.41 14.16 0.84
N ASP A 207 -21.34 14.66 -0.40
CA ASP A 207 -20.11 14.69 -1.18
C ASP A 207 -19.00 15.50 -0.49
N PHE A 208 -19.37 16.63 0.13
CA PHE A 208 -18.41 17.47 0.86
C PHE A 208 -17.81 16.70 2.06
N TRP A 209 -18.62 16.04 2.87
CA TRP A 209 -18.14 15.18 3.96
C TRP A 209 -17.30 14.02 3.46
N MET A 210 -17.65 13.44 2.31
CA MET A 210 -16.83 12.42 1.67
C MET A 210 -15.49 13.00 1.24
N ALA A 211 -15.47 14.21 0.66
CA ALA A 211 -14.23 14.91 0.29
C ALA A 211 -13.33 15.17 1.51
N GLU A 212 -13.90 15.65 2.64
CA GLU A 212 -13.15 15.81 3.89
C GLU A 212 -12.49 14.50 4.34
N ARG A 213 -13.23 13.41 4.24
CA ARG A 213 -12.73 12.09 4.60
C ARG A 213 -11.62 11.63 3.66
N LEU A 214 -11.82 11.77 2.34
CA LEU A 214 -10.83 11.41 1.32
C LEU A 214 -9.55 12.24 1.47
N LEU A 215 -9.66 13.53 1.82
CA LEU A 215 -8.50 14.40 2.04
C LEU A 215 -7.65 13.95 3.23
N ARG A 216 -8.28 13.46 4.29
CA ARG A 216 -7.60 12.99 5.52
C ARG A 216 -6.99 11.60 5.37
N GLN A 217 -7.42 10.80 4.40
CA GLN A 217 -6.89 9.47 4.18
C GLN A 217 -5.47 9.53 3.62
N PRO A 218 -4.47 8.98 4.33
CA PRO A 218 -3.12 8.87 3.76
C PRO A 218 -3.14 7.85 2.62
N ARG A 219 -2.50 8.19 1.51
CA ARG A 219 -2.20 7.25 0.43
C ARG A 219 -0.90 6.53 0.77
N VAL A 220 -0.96 5.23 0.92
CA VAL A 220 0.19 4.39 1.28
C VAL A 220 0.46 3.41 0.16
N LEU A 221 1.67 3.41 -0.35
CA LEU A 221 2.12 2.47 -1.36
C LEU A 221 3.18 1.54 -0.77
N PHE A 222 2.95 0.24 -0.85
CA PHE A 222 3.94 -0.77 -0.52
C PHE A 222 4.67 -1.19 -1.79
N ARG A 223 5.98 -1.05 -1.82
CA ARG A 223 6.85 -1.66 -2.83
C ARG A 223 7.40 -2.95 -2.25
N VAL A 224 6.89 -4.07 -2.71
CA VAL A 224 7.22 -5.40 -2.20
C VAL A 224 7.17 -6.44 -3.31
N ASP A 225 8.04 -7.44 -3.21
CA ASP A 225 8.02 -8.62 -4.07
C ASP A 225 8.07 -9.89 -3.22
N GLY A 226 7.50 -11.00 -3.72
CA GLY A 226 7.53 -12.28 -3.03
C GLY A 226 7.08 -13.43 -3.93
N SER A 227 7.86 -14.50 -3.91
CA SER A 227 7.60 -15.71 -4.67
C SER A 227 8.22 -16.92 -3.96
N SER A 228 8.02 -18.12 -4.51
CA SER A 228 8.68 -19.33 -4.04
C SER A 228 10.22 -19.23 -4.07
N SER A 229 10.80 -18.47 -4.99
CA SER A 229 12.26 -18.31 -5.13
C SER A 229 12.86 -17.24 -4.20
N VAL A 230 12.14 -16.16 -3.93
CA VAL A 230 12.60 -15.04 -3.07
C VAL A 230 12.14 -15.21 -1.62
N GLY A 231 11.08 -16.00 -1.42
CA GLY A 231 10.38 -16.12 -0.15
C GLY A 231 9.15 -15.19 -0.05
N MET A 232 8.21 -15.57 0.80
CA MET A 232 6.95 -14.84 1.02
C MET A 232 6.98 -13.94 2.26
N GLY A 233 8.10 -13.92 3.00
CA GLY A 233 8.22 -13.19 4.26
C GLY A 233 7.94 -11.69 4.14
N HIS A 234 8.49 -11.05 3.10
CA HIS A 234 8.27 -9.64 2.80
C HIS A 234 6.79 -9.33 2.53
N VAL A 235 6.11 -10.17 1.76
CA VAL A 235 4.67 -9.99 1.46
C VAL A 235 3.83 -10.12 2.73
N PHE A 236 4.06 -11.14 3.56
CA PHE A 236 3.30 -11.31 4.80
C PHE A 236 3.56 -10.20 5.81
N ARG A 237 4.80 -9.72 5.91
CA ARG A 237 5.18 -8.60 6.76
C ARG A 237 4.51 -7.30 6.30
N SER A 238 4.58 -7.00 5.02
CA SER A 238 3.91 -5.84 4.42
C SER A 238 2.39 -5.89 4.61
N LEU A 239 1.76 -7.06 4.46
CA LEU A 239 0.32 -7.24 4.72
C LEU A 239 -0.05 -6.99 6.18
N ALA A 240 0.78 -7.41 7.15
CA ALA A 240 0.55 -7.17 8.56
C ALA A 240 0.60 -5.66 8.90
N ILE A 241 1.54 -4.90 8.32
CA ILE A 241 1.59 -3.44 8.48
C ILE A 241 0.39 -2.78 7.78
N ALA A 242 0.02 -3.23 6.57
CA ALA A 242 -1.11 -2.70 5.83
C ALA A 242 -2.43 -2.86 6.61
N GLU A 243 -2.63 -4.00 7.25
CA GLU A 243 -3.79 -4.25 8.11
C GLU A 243 -3.81 -3.33 9.33
N ALA A 244 -2.65 -3.16 10.00
CA ALA A 244 -2.53 -2.24 11.13
C ALA A 244 -2.79 -0.78 10.71
N LEU A 245 -2.23 -0.32 9.59
CA LEU A 245 -2.48 1.02 9.04
C LEU A 245 -3.96 1.23 8.70
N ARG A 246 -4.62 0.23 8.12
CA ARG A 246 -6.06 0.28 7.79
C ARG A 246 -6.92 0.43 9.06
N GLY A 247 -6.55 -0.25 10.13
CA GLY A 247 -7.21 -0.15 11.43
C GLY A 247 -7.05 1.23 12.08
N LEU A 248 -5.85 1.79 12.02
CA LEU A 248 -5.52 3.06 12.69
C LEU A 248 -5.97 4.31 11.92
N SER A 249 -5.84 4.32 10.58
CA SER A 249 -5.98 5.54 9.79
C SER A 249 -6.95 5.43 8.62
N ARG A 250 -7.51 4.25 8.34
CA ARG A 250 -8.31 3.96 7.14
C ARG A 250 -7.58 4.38 5.85
N ALA A 251 -6.26 4.18 5.80
CA ALA A 251 -5.41 4.54 4.68
C ALA A 251 -5.92 3.97 3.34
N ASP A 252 -5.71 4.72 2.27
CA ASP A 252 -5.81 4.24 0.89
C ASP A 252 -4.54 3.47 0.56
N ILE A 253 -4.60 2.15 0.60
CA ILE A 253 -3.43 1.27 0.52
C ILE A 253 -3.40 0.54 -0.82
N ALA A 254 -2.27 0.62 -1.51
CA ALA A 254 -1.97 -0.17 -2.70
C ALA A 254 -0.59 -0.83 -2.60
N PHE A 255 -0.39 -1.87 -3.40
CA PHE A 255 0.87 -2.59 -3.52
C PHE A 255 1.41 -2.45 -4.94
N LEU A 256 2.71 -2.19 -5.07
CA LEU A 256 3.45 -2.11 -6.33
C LEU A 256 4.39 -3.31 -6.39
N MET A 257 4.15 -4.20 -7.35
CA MET A 257 4.82 -5.51 -7.44
C MET A 257 5.22 -5.84 -8.87
N SER A 258 6.30 -6.62 -9.02
CA SER A 258 6.68 -7.17 -10.33
C SER A 258 5.74 -8.29 -10.77
N ALA A 259 5.45 -8.34 -12.07
CA ALA A 259 4.65 -9.40 -12.71
C ALA A 259 5.23 -10.82 -12.48
N ASP A 260 6.55 -10.93 -12.28
CA ASP A 260 7.24 -12.21 -12.10
C ASP A 260 6.96 -12.87 -10.74
N HIS A 261 6.37 -12.14 -9.80
CA HIS A 261 6.10 -12.61 -8.43
C HIS A 261 4.62 -13.02 -8.25
N THR A 262 4.19 -13.99 -9.06
CA THR A 262 2.77 -14.41 -9.15
C THR A 262 2.16 -14.81 -7.81
N GLU A 263 2.89 -15.56 -6.97
CA GLU A 263 2.39 -16.00 -5.65
C GLU A 263 2.13 -14.81 -4.72
N GLY A 264 3.02 -13.81 -4.75
CA GLY A 264 2.87 -12.57 -4.02
C GLY A 264 1.66 -11.77 -4.50
N LEU A 265 1.51 -11.61 -5.82
CA LEU A 265 0.38 -10.92 -6.45
C LEU A 265 -0.95 -11.54 -6.03
N VAL A 266 -1.06 -12.87 -6.11
CA VAL A 266 -2.28 -13.60 -5.71
C VAL A 266 -2.55 -13.42 -4.22
N THR A 267 -1.53 -13.48 -3.38
CA THR A 267 -1.67 -13.34 -1.92
C THR A 267 -2.18 -11.96 -1.53
N VAL A 268 -1.60 -10.89 -2.07
CA VAL A 268 -2.02 -9.51 -1.81
C VAL A 268 -3.43 -9.25 -2.34
N SER A 269 -3.74 -9.73 -3.56
CA SER A 269 -5.07 -9.59 -4.14
C SER A 269 -6.16 -10.31 -3.32
N ARG A 270 -5.86 -11.51 -2.81
CA ARG A 270 -6.78 -12.27 -1.93
C ARG A 270 -6.99 -11.58 -0.59
N ALA A 271 -6.01 -10.85 -0.09
CA ALA A 271 -6.14 -10.02 1.10
C ALA A 271 -6.99 -8.75 0.88
N GLY A 272 -7.46 -8.52 -0.37
CA GLY A 272 -8.37 -7.42 -0.71
C GLY A 272 -7.68 -6.08 -0.93
N TYR A 273 -6.38 -6.05 -1.20
CA TYR A 273 -5.65 -4.83 -1.54
C TYR A 273 -5.51 -4.62 -3.05
N ALA A 274 -5.49 -3.36 -3.46
CA ALA A 274 -5.19 -2.99 -4.83
C ALA A 274 -3.72 -3.30 -5.18
N VAL A 275 -3.49 -3.91 -6.35
CA VAL A 275 -2.14 -4.23 -6.82
C VAL A 275 -1.87 -3.52 -8.15
N ARG A 276 -0.75 -2.80 -8.20
CA ARG A 276 -0.17 -2.22 -9.40
C ARG A 276 0.94 -3.14 -9.87
N VAL A 277 0.81 -3.67 -11.06
CA VAL A 277 1.74 -4.67 -11.60
C VAL A 277 2.69 -4.04 -12.59
N VAL A 278 4.00 -4.23 -12.39
CA VAL A 278 5.05 -3.79 -13.31
C VAL A 278 5.50 -4.98 -14.15
N GLY A 279 5.34 -4.84 -15.47
CA GLY A 279 5.65 -5.91 -16.43
C GLY A 279 7.12 -6.01 -16.82
N ASP A 280 7.87 -4.92 -16.71
CA ASP A 280 9.32 -4.89 -16.89
C ASP A 280 10.02 -4.56 -15.56
N ARG A 281 11.27 -4.97 -15.38
CA ARG A 281 12.01 -4.71 -14.14
C ARG A 281 12.77 -3.39 -14.14
N LYS A 282 12.38 -2.44 -15.01
CA LYS A 282 13.08 -1.17 -15.10
C LYS A 282 12.73 -0.26 -13.93
N GLU A 283 13.73 0.34 -13.33
CA GLU A 283 13.57 1.27 -12.22
C GLU A 283 12.62 2.43 -12.59
N GLU A 284 12.76 2.99 -13.80
CA GLU A 284 11.92 4.10 -14.25
C GLU A 284 10.42 3.75 -14.30
N THR A 285 10.07 2.52 -14.70
CA THR A 285 8.67 2.06 -14.71
C THR A 285 8.09 2.00 -13.30
N TYR A 286 8.87 1.54 -12.31
CA TYR A 286 8.43 1.61 -10.90
C TYR A 286 8.24 3.05 -10.45
N LEU A 287 9.16 3.96 -10.78
CA LEU A 287 9.07 5.37 -10.42
C LEU A 287 7.87 6.06 -11.08
N GLU A 288 7.53 5.72 -12.32
CA GLU A 288 6.32 6.20 -13.00
C GLU A 288 5.05 5.77 -12.24
N HIS A 289 4.93 4.51 -11.87
CA HIS A 289 3.81 4.01 -11.08
C HIS A 289 3.71 4.67 -9.70
N ILE A 290 4.85 4.99 -9.06
CA ILE A 290 4.88 5.69 -7.77
C ILE A 290 4.42 7.14 -7.95
N ARG A 291 4.92 7.86 -8.98
CA ARG A 291 4.49 9.23 -9.29
C ARG A 291 2.99 9.29 -9.59
N ASP A 292 2.49 8.37 -10.41
CA ASP A 292 1.06 8.30 -10.74
C ASP A 292 0.18 8.00 -9.52
N PHE A 293 0.63 7.12 -8.63
CA PHE A 293 -0.09 6.88 -7.38
C PHE A 293 0.01 8.05 -6.42
N ALA A 294 1.05 8.87 -6.47
CA ALA A 294 1.33 10.00 -5.57
C ALA A 294 1.15 9.64 -4.08
N PRO A 295 1.93 8.69 -3.54
CA PRO A 295 1.79 8.29 -2.14
C PRO A 295 2.20 9.40 -1.18
N ALA A 296 1.49 9.54 -0.07
CA ALA A 296 1.97 10.31 1.07
C ALA A 296 3.04 9.53 1.86
N ILE A 297 2.93 8.19 1.83
CA ILE A 297 3.84 7.27 2.51
C ILE A 297 4.20 6.15 1.52
N LEU A 298 5.50 5.91 1.33
CA LEU A 298 6.04 4.80 0.53
C LEU A 298 6.80 3.85 1.45
N ILE A 299 6.36 2.60 1.52
CA ILE A 299 6.98 1.55 2.33
C ILE A 299 7.67 0.56 1.40
N ASN A 300 8.99 0.47 1.52
CA ASN A 300 9.81 -0.48 0.77
C ASN A 300 10.13 -1.69 1.65
N ASP A 301 9.80 -2.87 1.15
CA ASP A 301 10.09 -4.16 1.75
C ASP A 301 10.64 -5.12 0.70
N LEU A 302 11.90 -4.95 0.37
CA LEU A 302 12.59 -5.68 -0.69
C LEU A 302 13.84 -6.37 -0.15
N PRO A 303 14.25 -7.51 -0.74
CA PRO A 303 15.47 -8.24 -0.35
C PRO A 303 16.76 -7.41 -0.45
N ALA A 304 16.78 -6.44 -1.36
CA ALA A 304 17.86 -5.47 -1.53
C ALA A 304 17.29 -4.17 -2.08
N LEU A 305 17.84 -3.04 -1.65
CA LEU A 305 17.51 -1.70 -2.11
C LEU A 305 18.74 -1.07 -2.80
N ASP A 306 18.54 -0.60 -4.02
CA ASP A 306 19.60 0.08 -4.78
C ASP A 306 19.66 1.56 -4.40
N ARG A 307 20.89 2.10 -4.28
CA ARG A 307 21.11 3.53 -3.97
C ARG A 307 20.57 4.47 -5.04
N SER A 308 20.58 4.08 -6.32
CA SER A 308 19.99 4.88 -7.41
C SER A 308 18.50 5.05 -7.20
N TYR A 309 17.80 3.96 -6.93
CA TYR A 309 16.38 3.94 -6.63
C TYR A 309 16.04 4.78 -5.38
N LEU A 310 16.77 4.59 -4.28
CA LEU A 310 16.56 5.37 -3.05
C LEU A 310 16.79 6.88 -3.27
N THR A 311 17.81 7.25 -4.07
CA THR A 311 18.05 8.65 -4.45
C THR A 311 16.90 9.23 -5.28
N ALA A 312 16.31 8.44 -6.17
CA ALA A 312 15.16 8.87 -6.95
C ALA A 312 13.92 9.07 -6.06
N LEU A 313 13.70 8.17 -5.09
CA LEU A 313 12.59 8.26 -4.13
C LEU A 313 12.66 9.52 -3.25
N SER A 314 13.86 9.92 -2.79
CA SER A 314 14.02 11.09 -1.92
C SER A 314 13.55 12.40 -2.55
N ARG A 315 13.36 12.43 -3.88
CA ARG A 315 12.88 13.58 -4.66
C ARG A 315 11.36 13.61 -4.83
N LEU A 316 10.65 12.56 -4.41
CA LEU A 316 9.20 12.43 -4.63
C LEU A 316 8.32 13.09 -3.55
N GLY A 317 8.91 13.58 -2.46
CA GLY A 317 8.18 14.25 -1.38
C GLY A 317 7.30 13.31 -0.51
N ALA A 318 7.33 12.00 -0.75
CA ALA A 318 6.67 11.02 0.09
C ALA A 318 7.51 10.71 1.34
N THR A 319 6.87 10.43 2.47
CA THR A 319 7.56 9.85 3.63
C THR A 319 8.01 8.43 3.25
N THR A 320 9.33 8.22 3.12
CA THR A 320 9.89 6.93 2.76
C THR A 320 10.18 6.11 4.01
N VAL A 321 9.69 4.88 4.02
CA VAL A 321 9.85 3.89 5.08
C VAL A 321 10.57 2.68 4.50
N ASN A 322 11.66 2.23 5.11
CA ASN A 322 12.39 1.04 4.70
C ASN A 322 12.35 -0.01 5.81
N LEU A 323 11.98 -1.25 5.43
CA LEU A 323 12.07 -2.40 6.31
C LEU A 323 13.40 -3.10 6.04
N VAL A 324 14.24 -3.21 7.06
CA VAL A 324 15.60 -3.73 6.93
C VAL A 324 15.84 -4.94 7.83
N ASP A 325 16.59 -5.91 7.34
CA ASP A 325 16.87 -7.16 8.04
C ASP A 325 18.35 -7.33 8.42
N THR A 326 19.25 -6.49 7.89
CA THR A 326 20.69 -6.57 8.14
C THR A 326 21.33 -5.21 8.33
N ILE A 327 22.54 -5.21 8.90
CA ILE A 327 23.35 -3.97 9.04
C ILE A 327 23.71 -3.40 7.67
N ASP A 328 24.02 -4.26 6.69
CA ASP A 328 24.35 -3.82 5.32
C ASP A 328 23.15 -3.10 4.66
N ASP A 329 21.92 -3.59 4.89
CA ASP A 329 20.69 -2.93 4.43
C ASP A 329 20.51 -1.59 5.14
N LEU A 330 20.80 -1.52 6.45
CA LEU A 330 20.72 -0.29 7.22
C LEU A 330 21.72 0.76 6.67
N GLU A 331 22.97 0.41 6.46
CA GLU A 331 24.00 1.30 5.91
C GLU A 331 23.68 1.80 4.49
N THR A 332 22.96 0.99 3.72
CA THR A 332 22.51 1.38 2.39
C THR A 332 21.36 2.39 2.44
N THR A 333 20.48 2.30 3.43
CA THR A 333 19.18 2.99 3.46
C THR A 333 19.11 4.15 4.44
N GLU A 334 20.02 4.25 5.42
CA GLU A 334 19.94 5.18 6.57
C GLU A 334 19.85 6.67 6.18
N HIS A 335 20.39 7.04 5.01
CA HIS A 335 20.39 8.42 4.53
C HIS A 335 19.18 8.76 3.62
N TYR A 336 18.33 7.79 3.30
CA TYR A 336 17.27 7.92 2.30
C TYR A 336 15.85 7.71 2.85
N ALA A 337 15.72 7.28 4.09
CA ALA A 337 14.43 7.00 4.70
C ALA A 337 14.20 7.88 5.93
N GLN A 338 12.97 8.37 6.08
CA GLN A 338 12.53 9.06 7.29
C GLN A 338 12.18 8.08 8.41
N VAL A 339 11.87 6.84 8.06
CA VAL A 339 11.56 5.76 9.00
C VAL A 339 12.25 4.48 8.57
N ILE A 340 12.95 3.84 9.49
CA ILE A 340 13.55 2.53 9.29
C ILE A 340 13.03 1.61 10.39
N VAL A 341 12.45 0.47 9.99
CA VAL A 341 11.95 -0.53 10.92
C VAL A 341 12.74 -1.83 10.77
N SER A 342 13.19 -2.37 11.88
CA SER A 342 14.00 -3.60 11.90
C SER A 342 13.70 -4.47 13.12
N VAL A 343 13.96 -5.76 13.01
CA VAL A 343 14.00 -6.68 14.15
C VAL A 343 15.38 -6.74 14.84
N MET A 344 16.37 -6.06 14.28
CA MET A 344 17.72 -6.01 14.84
C MET A 344 17.74 -5.20 16.14
N SER A 345 18.47 -5.68 17.15
CA SER A 345 18.76 -4.93 18.37
C SER A 345 19.74 -3.79 18.08
N GLN A 346 19.65 -2.73 18.86
CA GLN A 346 20.54 -1.57 18.75
C GLN A 346 21.85 -1.85 19.48
N GLU A 347 22.89 -2.21 18.76
CA GLU A 347 24.25 -2.36 19.33
C GLU A 347 25.18 -1.19 18.98
N ARG A 348 24.75 -0.26 18.11
CA ARG A 348 25.50 0.93 17.71
C ARG A 348 24.62 2.18 17.75
N GLU A 349 25.22 3.35 17.57
CA GLU A 349 24.45 4.58 17.29
C GLU A 349 23.59 4.35 16.06
N THR A 350 22.29 4.47 16.23
CA THR A 350 21.30 4.29 15.17
C THR A 350 20.92 5.66 14.61
N PRO A 351 20.62 5.75 13.30
CA PRO A 351 20.18 7.00 12.70
C PRO A 351 18.86 7.49 13.28
N GLU A 352 18.60 8.79 13.16
CA GLU A 352 17.29 9.32 13.48
C GLU A 352 16.22 8.62 12.63
N GLY A 353 15.09 8.27 13.24
CA GLY A 353 14.01 7.53 12.57
C GLY A 353 14.19 6.01 12.52
N PHE A 354 15.21 5.46 13.17
CA PHE A 354 15.36 4.01 13.34
C PHE A 354 14.52 3.49 14.51
N TYR A 355 13.76 2.44 14.25
CA TYR A 355 12.91 1.74 15.20
C TYR A 355 13.22 0.24 15.12
N GLY A 356 13.94 -0.28 16.09
CA GLY A 356 14.50 -1.62 16.03
C GLY A 356 14.28 -2.46 17.27
N GLY A 357 14.63 -3.72 17.12
CA GLY A 357 14.58 -4.74 18.18
C GLY A 357 13.39 -5.68 18.08
N PRO A 358 13.37 -6.74 18.92
CA PRO A 358 12.34 -7.77 18.89
C PRO A 358 10.90 -7.24 19.09
N ALA A 359 10.72 -6.10 19.76
CA ALA A 359 9.43 -5.44 19.92
C ALA A 359 8.83 -4.94 18.58
N TYR A 360 9.66 -4.75 17.57
CA TYR A 360 9.26 -4.40 16.21
C TYR A 360 9.17 -5.61 15.27
N ALA A 361 9.17 -6.84 15.79
CA ALA A 361 8.90 -8.03 15.01
C ALA A 361 7.49 -7.95 14.41
N ILE A 362 7.43 -7.82 13.09
CA ILE A 362 6.16 -7.66 12.36
C ILE A 362 5.57 -9.03 12.12
N LEU A 363 4.58 -9.38 12.92
CA LEU A 363 3.90 -10.66 12.88
C LEU A 363 2.44 -10.50 12.43
N ARG A 364 1.89 -11.57 11.83
CA ARG A 364 0.47 -11.66 11.48
C ARG A 364 -0.39 -11.68 12.75
N GLU A 365 -1.63 -11.22 12.66
CA GLU A 365 -2.53 -11.04 13.82
C GLU A 365 -2.74 -12.32 14.64
N HIS A 366 -2.76 -13.49 14.02
CA HIS A 366 -2.99 -14.77 14.73
C HIS A 366 -1.83 -15.21 15.64
N PHE A 367 -0.69 -14.49 15.63
CA PHE A 367 0.39 -14.69 16.59
C PHE A 367 0.27 -13.77 17.82
N ARG A 368 -0.74 -12.90 17.87
CA ARG A 368 -0.91 -11.88 18.91
C ARG A 368 -1.92 -12.30 19.97
N GLY A 369 -1.63 -11.98 21.23
CA GLY A 369 -2.60 -12.07 22.33
C GLY A 369 -3.05 -13.49 22.65
N ARG A 370 -2.19 -14.48 22.38
CA ARG A 370 -2.46 -15.89 22.69
C ARG A 370 -1.58 -16.36 23.83
N ASP A 371 -2.16 -17.01 24.81
CA ASP A 371 -1.46 -17.58 25.94
C ASP A 371 -1.24 -19.08 25.76
N LYS A 372 0.02 -19.48 25.75
CA LYS A 372 0.40 -20.89 25.74
C LYS A 372 0.41 -21.44 27.17
N GLU A 373 -0.28 -22.54 27.38
CA GLU A 373 -0.11 -23.37 28.56
C GLU A 373 1.06 -24.35 28.34
N VAL A 374 2.09 -24.26 29.16
CA VAL A 374 3.23 -25.18 29.12
C VAL A 374 2.93 -26.40 29.95
N ARG A 375 2.70 -27.53 29.32
CA ARG A 375 2.36 -28.82 29.94
C ARG A 375 3.58 -29.38 30.69
N ASP A 376 3.37 -30.03 31.82
CA ASP A 376 4.43 -30.77 32.52
C ASP A 376 4.86 -32.01 31.73
N THR A 377 3.87 -32.77 31.23
CA THR A 377 4.11 -33.94 30.37
C THR A 377 3.97 -33.52 28.90
N PRO A 378 5.06 -33.52 28.13
CA PRO A 378 5.03 -33.12 26.72
C PRO A 378 4.31 -34.17 25.87
N ARG A 379 3.64 -33.70 24.78
CA ARG A 379 2.88 -34.54 23.86
C ARG A 379 3.22 -34.32 22.39
N LEU A 380 3.78 -33.16 22.03
CA LEU A 380 3.99 -32.80 20.63
C LEU A 380 5.31 -32.06 20.42
N VAL A 381 6.10 -32.56 19.49
CA VAL A 381 7.25 -31.84 18.89
C VAL A 381 6.88 -31.47 17.44
N LEU A 382 6.96 -30.17 17.15
CA LEU A 382 6.71 -29.64 15.82
C LEU A 382 8.02 -29.37 15.07
N LEU A 383 8.12 -29.85 13.84
CA LEU A 383 9.23 -29.56 12.94
C LEU A 383 8.78 -28.52 11.90
N SER A 384 9.44 -27.35 11.86
CA SER A 384 9.12 -26.31 10.86
C SER A 384 10.36 -25.48 10.56
N PHE A 385 10.88 -25.62 9.34
CA PHE A 385 12.08 -24.95 8.87
C PHE A 385 11.78 -23.84 7.84
N GLY A 386 10.61 -23.20 7.97
CA GLY A 386 10.19 -22.09 7.13
C GLY A 386 9.57 -22.53 5.79
N GLY A 387 9.50 -21.59 4.85
CA GLY A 387 8.74 -21.75 3.61
C GLY A 387 9.36 -22.72 2.61
N SER A 388 10.70 -22.82 2.56
CA SER A 388 11.43 -23.54 1.51
C SER A 388 12.33 -24.66 2.01
N ASP A 389 12.89 -24.54 3.24
CA ASP A 389 13.87 -25.46 3.84
C ASP A 389 14.97 -25.91 2.85
N PRO A 390 15.79 -24.99 2.31
CA PRO A 390 16.72 -25.28 1.23
C PRO A 390 17.82 -26.28 1.61
N GLN A 391 18.05 -26.51 2.89
CA GLN A 391 19.06 -27.45 3.40
C GLN A 391 18.46 -28.82 3.75
N GLY A 392 17.14 -29.00 3.61
CA GLY A 392 16.47 -30.27 3.95
C GLY A 392 16.55 -30.63 5.44
N LEU A 393 16.59 -29.60 6.32
CA LEU A 393 16.71 -29.81 7.78
C LEU A 393 15.49 -30.50 8.36
N THR A 394 14.34 -30.43 7.71
CA THR A 394 13.14 -31.20 8.06
C THR A 394 13.40 -32.72 8.00
N LEU A 395 14.12 -33.19 6.95
CA LEU A 395 14.48 -34.61 6.82
C LEU A 395 15.46 -35.03 7.92
N LYS A 396 16.47 -34.18 8.19
CA LYS A 396 17.47 -34.43 9.23
C LYS A 396 16.81 -34.53 10.61
N ALA A 397 15.94 -33.56 10.96
CA ALA A 397 15.24 -33.56 12.24
C ALA A 397 14.30 -34.78 12.37
N ALA A 398 13.59 -35.14 11.31
CA ALA A 398 12.73 -36.32 11.32
C ALA A 398 13.50 -37.62 11.58
N ARG A 399 14.74 -37.77 11.03
CA ARG A 399 15.62 -38.90 11.34
C ARG A 399 16.14 -38.87 12.76
N ALA A 400 16.66 -37.73 13.19
CA ALA A 400 17.27 -37.56 14.51
C ALA A 400 16.31 -37.87 15.67
N LEU A 401 15.00 -37.65 15.48
CA LEU A 401 14.03 -37.74 16.57
C LEU A 401 13.19 -39.02 16.59
N GLN A 402 13.68 -40.11 15.97
CA GLN A 402 12.97 -41.39 15.96
C GLN A 402 12.87 -42.07 17.33
N ASP A 403 13.86 -41.84 18.20
CA ASP A 403 13.96 -42.45 19.52
C ASP A 403 13.33 -41.58 20.63
N LEU A 404 12.41 -40.68 20.32
CA LEU A 404 11.61 -39.98 21.32
C LEU A 404 10.60 -40.93 21.97
N ASP A 405 10.19 -40.63 23.19
CA ASP A 405 9.09 -41.34 23.86
C ASP A 405 7.90 -41.53 22.92
N PRO A 406 7.38 -42.76 22.74
CA PRO A 406 6.21 -43.03 21.89
C PRO A 406 4.97 -42.18 22.23
N ALA A 407 4.84 -41.70 23.47
CA ALA A 407 3.76 -40.80 23.89
C ALA A 407 3.88 -39.37 23.34
N VAL A 408 5.05 -38.98 22.83
CA VAL A 408 5.29 -37.65 22.23
C VAL A 408 5.12 -37.73 20.73
N GLU A 409 4.13 -37.11 20.17
CA GLU A 409 3.92 -37.03 18.71
C GLU A 409 4.99 -36.15 18.05
N LEU A 410 5.37 -36.52 16.82
CA LEU A 410 6.28 -35.75 15.97
C LEU A 410 5.55 -35.39 14.69
N VAL A 411 5.40 -34.10 14.40
CA VAL A 411 4.70 -33.57 13.24
C VAL A 411 5.62 -32.62 12.48
N ALA A 412 5.69 -32.75 11.17
CA ALA A 412 6.41 -31.82 10.31
C ALA A 412 5.45 -30.90 9.53
N VAL A 413 5.83 -29.63 9.38
CA VAL A 413 5.09 -28.66 8.58
C VAL A 413 5.96 -28.22 7.41
N ALA A 414 5.44 -28.36 6.20
CA ALA A 414 6.07 -27.93 4.97
C ALA A 414 5.44 -26.63 4.48
N GLY A 415 6.24 -25.63 4.24
CA GLY A 415 5.82 -24.41 3.54
C GLY A 415 5.58 -24.63 2.04
N PRO A 416 5.02 -23.64 1.35
CA PRO A 416 4.61 -23.77 -0.05
C PRO A 416 5.77 -24.01 -1.02
N ALA A 417 7.01 -23.62 -0.66
CA ALA A 417 8.21 -23.78 -1.48
C ALA A 417 9.09 -24.99 -1.07
N PHE A 418 8.58 -25.88 -0.21
CA PHE A 418 9.32 -27.04 0.25
C PHE A 418 9.55 -28.03 -0.91
N SER A 419 10.81 -28.18 -1.31
CA SER A 419 11.21 -28.99 -2.48
C SER A 419 11.44 -30.49 -2.18
N PHE A 420 11.63 -30.87 -0.92
CA PHE A 420 11.98 -32.25 -0.52
C PHE A 420 10.78 -33.13 -0.15
N ARG A 421 9.60 -32.83 -0.69
CA ARG A 421 8.36 -33.55 -0.32
C ARG A 421 8.42 -35.04 -0.57
N ARG A 422 8.84 -35.46 -1.78
CA ARG A 422 8.91 -36.88 -2.16
C ARG A 422 9.94 -37.62 -1.30
N GLU A 423 11.08 -36.99 -1.07
CA GLU A 423 12.15 -37.54 -0.22
C GLU A 423 11.66 -37.66 1.22
N PHE A 424 10.90 -36.70 1.73
CA PHE A 424 10.33 -36.78 3.07
C PHE A 424 9.28 -37.88 3.20
N GLU A 425 8.38 -38.04 2.26
CA GLU A 425 7.37 -39.09 2.24
C GLU A 425 8.00 -40.48 2.20
N ALA A 426 9.03 -40.65 1.34
CA ALA A 426 9.80 -41.89 1.26
C ALA A 426 10.56 -42.18 2.57
N LEU A 427 11.20 -41.17 3.14
CA LEU A 427 11.88 -41.28 4.44
C LEU A 427 10.88 -41.65 5.54
N SER A 428 9.78 -40.93 5.69
CA SER A 428 8.77 -41.16 6.74
C SER A 428 8.16 -42.56 6.68
N ALA A 429 8.00 -43.11 5.49
CA ALA A 429 7.51 -44.50 5.30
C ALA A 429 8.49 -45.58 5.81
N GLY A 430 9.79 -45.28 5.84
CA GLY A 430 10.86 -46.20 6.30
C GLY A 430 11.28 -45.98 7.75
N LEU A 431 10.76 -44.95 8.43
CA LEU A 431 11.11 -44.63 9.82
C LEU A 431 10.36 -45.54 10.81
N LEU A 432 10.96 -45.79 11.98
CA LEU A 432 10.33 -46.51 13.10
C LEU A 432 9.02 -45.87 13.54
N ARG A 433 8.98 -44.52 13.48
CA ARG A 433 7.81 -43.69 13.75
C ARG A 433 7.48 -42.91 12.49
N ARG A 434 6.26 -43.07 11.99
CA ARG A 434 5.75 -42.24 10.89
C ARG A 434 5.63 -40.78 11.36
N VAL A 435 6.17 -39.84 10.56
CA VAL A 435 6.08 -38.40 10.79
C VAL A 435 5.09 -37.80 9.78
N PRO A 436 3.91 -37.34 10.22
CA PRO A 436 2.98 -36.65 9.31
C PRO A 436 3.60 -35.37 8.77
N LEU A 437 3.39 -35.08 7.48
CA LEU A 437 3.74 -33.83 6.84
C LEU A 437 2.48 -33.03 6.55
N ILE A 438 2.32 -31.93 7.26
CA ILE A 438 1.22 -30.99 7.07
C ILE A 438 1.64 -29.93 6.07
N ASN A 439 0.80 -29.71 5.06
CA ASN A 439 1.00 -28.61 4.12
C ASN A 439 0.38 -27.35 4.69
N GLU A 440 1.19 -26.35 5.00
CA GLU A 440 0.66 -25.09 5.41
C GLU A 440 0.34 -24.21 4.20
N ALA A 441 -0.95 -24.00 4.00
CA ALA A 441 -1.48 -23.05 3.03
C ALA A 441 -2.06 -21.79 3.71
N GLY A 442 -1.47 -21.37 4.82
CA GLY A 442 -1.67 -19.99 5.28
C GLY A 442 -2.63 -19.74 6.44
N GLY A 443 -2.68 -20.54 7.51
CA GLY A 443 -3.47 -20.09 8.65
C GLY A 443 -3.36 -20.90 9.94
N HIS A 444 -3.00 -22.16 9.86
CA HIS A 444 -3.02 -23.06 11.03
C HIS A 444 -1.68 -23.21 11.74
N ILE A 445 -0.62 -22.56 11.26
CA ILE A 445 0.72 -22.70 11.87
C ILE A 445 0.75 -22.19 13.31
N ALA A 446 0.02 -21.11 13.59
CA ALA A 446 -0.05 -20.55 14.94
C ALA A 446 -0.69 -21.52 15.93
N GLU A 447 -1.75 -22.24 15.53
CA GLU A 447 -2.40 -23.28 16.32
C GLU A 447 -1.44 -24.44 16.58
N LEU A 448 -0.75 -24.92 15.54
CA LEU A 448 0.24 -26.00 15.70
C LEU A 448 1.42 -25.58 16.60
N MET A 449 1.91 -24.36 16.47
CA MET A 449 2.94 -23.81 17.36
C MET A 449 2.45 -23.69 18.82
N LEU A 450 1.18 -23.29 19.04
CA LEU A 450 0.57 -23.24 20.37
C LEU A 450 0.43 -24.63 20.98
N GLU A 451 0.06 -25.63 20.20
CA GLU A 451 -0.10 -27.00 20.67
C GLU A 451 1.26 -27.70 20.92
N ALA A 452 2.29 -27.33 20.20
CA ALA A 452 3.61 -27.94 20.33
C ALA A 452 4.26 -27.66 21.69
N ASP A 453 4.78 -28.65 22.36
CA ASP A 453 5.55 -28.48 23.61
C ASP A 453 6.97 -28.00 23.35
N VAL A 454 7.53 -28.40 22.20
CA VAL A 454 8.81 -27.94 21.67
C VAL A 454 8.68 -27.80 20.14
N MET A 455 9.17 -26.71 19.59
CA MET A 455 9.37 -26.56 18.14
C MET A 455 10.84 -26.72 17.79
N VAL A 456 11.13 -27.52 16.76
CA VAL A 456 12.44 -27.57 16.12
C VAL A 456 12.34 -26.85 14.78
N GLY A 457 13.15 -25.82 14.58
CA GLY A 457 12.99 -24.99 13.39
C GLY A 457 14.24 -24.23 12.98
N SER A 458 14.07 -23.30 12.04
CA SER A 458 15.16 -22.45 11.54
C SER A 458 15.10 -21.03 12.10
N GLY A 459 16.23 -20.31 11.95
CA GLY A 459 16.45 -18.95 12.44
C GLY A 459 15.76 -17.84 11.63
N GLY A 460 14.66 -18.14 10.89
CA GLY A 460 13.85 -17.17 10.17
C GLY A 460 12.91 -16.37 11.06
N MET A 461 11.82 -15.84 10.46
CA MET A 461 10.78 -15.11 11.22
C MET A 461 10.06 -16.00 12.24
N SER A 462 10.09 -17.34 12.07
CA SER A 462 9.45 -18.29 12.95
C SER A 462 9.93 -18.22 14.40
N VAL A 463 11.16 -17.73 14.65
CA VAL A 463 11.65 -17.56 16.04
C VAL A 463 10.90 -16.47 16.80
N TYR A 464 10.50 -15.41 16.08
CA TYR A 464 9.68 -14.34 16.66
C TYR A 464 8.22 -14.80 16.83
N GLU A 465 7.73 -15.64 15.90
CA GLU A 465 6.39 -16.24 15.96
C GLU A 465 6.25 -17.14 17.21
N ILE A 466 7.21 -18.06 17.43
CA ILE A 466 7.20 -18.92 18.63
C ILE A 466 7.47 -18.14 19.92
N ALA A 467 8.29 -17.09 19.87
CA ALA A 467 8.53 -16.23 21.03
C ALA A 467 7.24 -15.52 21.44
N ALA A 468 6.50 -14.93 20.47
CA ALA A 468 5.23 -14.26 20.72
C ALA A 468 4.16 -15.20 21.30
N LEU A 469 4.11 -16.44 20.83
CA LEU A 469 3.21 -17.47 21.36
C LEU A 469 3.68 -18.07 22.69
N GLY A 470 4.97 -17.96 23.01
CA GLY A 470 5.60 -18.61 24.16
C GLY A 470 5.89 -20.08 23.93
N THR A 471 6.11 -20.53 22.70
CA THR A 471 6.48 -21.91 22.39
C THR A 471 8.00 -22.10 22.51
N PRO A 472 8.48 -23.02 23.37
CA PRO A 472 9.91 -23.32 23.48
C PRO A 472 10.47 -23.83 22.16
N GLY A 473 11.64 -23.34 21.75
CA GLY A 473 12.25 -23.69 20.46
C GLY A 473 13.67 -24.21 20.56
N ILE A 474 14.01 -25.16 19.67
CA ILE A 474 15.38 -25.55 19.34
C ILE A 474 15.60 -25.14 17.89
N ILE A 475 16.62 -24.32 17.65
CA ILE A 475 16.81 -23.65 16.38
C ILE A 475 18.13 -24.08 15.73
N LEU A 476 18.07 -24.36 14.42
CA LEU A 476 19.19 -24.62 13.54
C LEU A 476 19.27 -23.53 12.49
N GLY A 477 20.43 -22.94 12.25
CA GLY A 477 20.62 -21.96 11.17
C GLY A 477 20.64 -22.62 9.80
N GLN A 478 19.97 -22.04 8.82
CA GLN A 478 20.01 -22.48 7.42
C GLN A 478 21.22 -21.94 6.66
N ASN A 479 21.73 -20.79 7.09
CA ASN A 479 22.84 -20.08 6.43
C ASN A 479 23.57 -19.16 7.43
N ALA A 480 24.69 -18.59 7.02
CA ALA A 480 25.51 -17.70 7.86
C ALA A 480 24.79 -16.42 8.32
N ARG A 481 23.78 -15.92 7.57
CA ARG A 481 22.97 -14.76 7.96
C ARG A 481 22.07 -15.10 9.15
N GLU A 482 21.41 -16.25 9.10
CA GLU A 482 20.62 -16.76 10.22
C GLU A 482 21.49 -17.09 11.43
N ASP A 483 22.68 -17.69 11.23
CA ASP A 483 23.62 -18.02 12.31
C ASP A 483 23.97 -16.77 13.15
N ARG A 484 24.39 -15.69 12.48
CA ARG A 484 24.72 -14.43 13.19
C ARG A 484 23.54 -13.90 14.00
N ARG A 485 22.36 -13.80 13.38
CA ARG A 485 21.16 -13.28 14.03
C ARG A 485 20.72 -14.15 15.21
N MET A 486 20.86 -15.49 15.09
CA MET A 486 20.41 -16.41 16.13
C MET A 486 21.31 -16.47 17.34
N ARG A 487 22.58 -16.18 17.21
CA ARG A 487 23.48 -16.05 18.39
C ARG A 487 22.97 -14.95 19.32
N ASP A 488 22.72 -13.77 18.79
CA ASP A 488 22.21 -12.63 19.56
C ASP A 488 20.81 -12.92 20.15
N PHE A 489 19.93 -13.53 19.33
CA PHE A 489 18.57 -13.85 19.79
C PHE A 489 18.54 -14.91 20.89
N ALA A 490 19.42 -15.90 20.84
CA ALA A 490 19.50 -16.96 21.84
C ALA A 490 19.93 -16.46 23.22
N ASP A 491 20.72 -15.38 23.29
CA ASP A 491 21.15 -14.77 24.56
C ASP A 491 19.98 -14.27 25.42
N HIS A 492 18.84 -13.97 24.79
CA HIS A 492 17.60 -13.68 25.51
C HIS A 492 16.97 -14.90 26.20
N GLY A 493 17.47 -16.12 25.93
CA GLY A 493 17.00 -17.35 26.54
C GLY A 493 15.57 -17.76 26.16
N THR A 494 15.11 -17.35 24.98
CA THR A 494 13.80 -17.68 24.41
C THR A 494 13.82 -18.96 23.60
N VAL A 495 14.96 -19.29 23.01
CA VAL A 495 15.25 -20.50 22.23
C VAL A 495 16.61 -21.08 22.60
N GLU A 496 16.83 -22.33 22.30
CA GLU A 496 18.17 -22.97 22.28
C GLU A 496 18.67 -23.00 20.86
N TYR A 497 19.77 -22.30 20.58
CA TYR A 497 20.41 -22.30 19.26
C TYR A 497 21.56 -23.29 19.22
N LEU A 498 21.57 -24.21 18.27
CA LEU A 498 22.57 -25.28 18.18
C LEU A 498 23.68 -25.00 17.15
N GLY A 499 23.52 -23.97 16.31
CA GLY A 499 24.45 -23.67 15.22
C GLY A 499 23.89 -23.94 13.82
N LEU A 500 24.77 -23.96 12.82
CA LEU A 500 24.37 -24.25 11.43
C LEU A 500 23.84 -25.68 11.31
N GLY A 501 22.64 -25.84 10.79
CA GLY A 501 21.95 -27.11 10.70
C GLY A 501 22.68 -28.18 9.88
N THR A 502 23.51 -27.76 8.92
CA THR A 502 24.38 -28.67 8.14
C THR A 502 25.53 -29.21 8.96
N GLU A 503 25.97 -28.54 10.03
CA GLU A 503 27.11 -28.91 10.86
C GLU A 503 26.70 -29.62 12.15
N VAL A 504 25.47 -29.41 12.63
CA VAL A 504 24.97 -30.04 13.86
C VAL A 504 24.74 -31.52 13.66
N ASP A 505 25.30 -32.36 14.52
CA ASP A 505 25.08 -33.82 14.49
C ASP A 505 23.64 -34.18 14.90
N GLU A 506 23.07 -35.25 14.30
CA GLU A 506 21.72 -35.73 14.61
C GLU A 506 21.57 -36.13 16.08
N GLY A 507 22.62 -36.68 16.70
CA GLY A 507 22.65 -37.07 18.11
C GLY A 507 22.64 -35.85 19.04
N VAL A 508 23.31 -34.74 18.67
CA VAL A 508 23.28 -33.46 19.40
C VAL A 508 21.86 -32.90 19.38
N LEU A 509 21.22 -32.88 18.21
CA LEU A 509 19.83 -32.43 18.09
C LEU A 509 18.88 -33.26 18.93
N ALA A 510 19.00 -34.61 18.83
CA ALA A 510 18.17 -35.53 19.62
C ALA A 510 18.34 -35.32 21.13
N SER A 511 19.57 -35.15 21.58
CA SER A 511 19.90 -34.92 23.00
C SER A 511 19.32 -33.59 23.52
N ALA A 512 19.42 -32.50 22.73
CA ALA A 512 18.86 -31.20 23.07
C ALA A 512 17.32 -31.27 23.19
N VAL A 513 16.65 -31.92 22.22
CA VAL A 513 15.18 -32.07 22.27
C VAL A 513 14.76 -32.92 23.48
N LYS A 514 15.40 -34.06 23.74
CA LYS A 514 15.11 -34.91 24.89
C LYS A 514 15.31 -34.16 26.22
N SER A 515 16.41 -33.41 26.34
CA SER A 515 16.69 -32.59 27.51
C SER A 515 15.61 -31.54 27.77
N LEU A 516 15.18 -30.82 26.71
CA LEU A 516 14.16 -29.78 26.81
C LEU A 516 12.77 -30.36 27.11
N LEU A 517 12.42 -31.52 26.57
CA LEU A 517 11.17 -32.21 26.84
C LEU A 517 11.11 -32.69 28.31
N ALA A 518 12.25 -33.12 28.88
CA ALA A 518 12.35 -33.59 30.26
C ALA A 518 12.34 -32.46 31.33
N ASP A 519 12.50 -31.19 30.92
CA ASP A 519 12.59 -30.05 31.82
C ASP A 519 11.42 -29.05 31.65
N PRO A 520 10.29 -29.27 32.34
CA PRO A 520 9.14 -28.36 32.24
C PRO A 520 9.42 -26.98 32.83
N ALA A 521 10.35 -26.87 33.81
CA ALA A 521 10.71 -25.57 34.39
C ALA A 521 11.45 -24.70 33.34
N ARG A 522 12.37 -25.30 32.60
CA ARG A 522 13.07 -24.64 31.50
C ARG A 522 12.11 -24.22 30.39
N ARG A 523 11.17 -25.10 29.97
CA ARG A 523 10.15 -24.76 28.98
C ARG A 523 9.28 -23.58 29.45
N ARG A 524 8.85 -23.54 30.71
CA ARG A 524 8.12 -22.38 31.24
C ARG A 524 8.95 -21.10 31.24
N ALA A 525 10.22 -21.17 31.60
CA ALA A 525 11.11 -20.02 31.59
C ALA A 525 11.31 -19.48 30.17
N MET A 526 11.54 -20.34 29.18
CA MET A 526 11.65 -19.97 27.76
C MET A 526 10.36 -19.32 27.25
N SER A 527 9.20 -19.91 27.57
CA SER A 527 7.89 -19.39 27.20
C SER A 527 7.65 -17.98 27.76
N ALA A 528 7.92 -17.77 29.04
CA ALA A 528 7.74 -16.46 29.68
C ALA A 528 8.67 -15.40 29.09
N ARG A 529 9.94 -15.73 28.85
CA ARG A 529 10.91 -14.82 28.22
C ARG A 529 10.53 -14.48 26.78
N GLY A 530 10.06 -15.47 26.01
CA GLY A 530 9.62 -15.26 24.63
C GLY A 530 8.52 -14.22 24.55
N ARG A 531 7.44 -14.39 25.31
CA ARG A 531 6.32 -13.45 25.36
C ARG A 531 6.68 -12.06 25.91
N ALA A 532 7.66 -11.99 26.81
CA ALA A 532 8.15 -10.70 27.30
C ALA A 532 9.00 -9.97 26.26
N LEU A 533 9.70 -10.72 25.40
CA LEU A 533 10.55 -10.16 24.34
C LEU A 533 9.77 -9.75 23.11
N VAL A 534 8.78 -10.58 22.69
CA VAL A 534 7.97 -10.38 21.49
C VAL A 534 6.49 -10.48 21.85
N ASP A 535 5.82 -9.35 21.94
CA ASP A 535 4.41 -9.28 22.35
C ASP A 535 3.41 -9.37 21.19
N GLY A 536 3.92 -9.45 19.94
CA GLY A 536 3.11 -9.54 18.72
C GLY A 536 2.51 -8.21 18.23
N PHE A 537 2.84 -7.07 18.84
CA PHE A 537 2.35 -5.75 18.44
C PHE A 537 3.29 -4.98 17.53
N GLY A 538 4.34 -5.59 16.99
CA GLY A 538 5.34 -4.94 16.15
C GLY A 538 4.75 -4.28 14.89
N ALA A 539 3.75 -4.91 14.26
CA ALA A 539 3.05 -4.31 13.11
C ALA A 539 2.29 -3.04 13.48
N ALA A 540 1.62 -3.03 14.66
CA ALA A 540 0.90 -1.84 15.13
C ALA A 540 1.87 -0.71 15.47
N ARG A 541 2.98 -0.99 16.17
CA ARG A 541 4.04 -0.01 16.46
C ARG A 541 4.64 0.57 15.19
N ALA A 542 4.96 -0.28 14.21
CA ALA A 542 5.45 0.18 12.92
C ALA A 542 4.45 1.11 12.22
N ALA A 543 3.16 0.75 12.22
CA ALA A 543 2.10 1.57 11.63
C ALA A 543 1.93 2.92 12.35
N GLU A 544 1.97 2.96 13.69
CA GLU A 544 1.90 4.18 14.49
C GLU A 544 3.06 5.13 14.14
N VAL A 545 4.30 4.63 14.17
CA VAL A 545 5.50 5.40 13.82
C VAL A 545 5.42 5.98 12.41
N VAL A 546 4.98 5.17 11.44
CA VAL A 546 4.81 5.60 10.05
C VAL A 546 3.80 6.73 9.93
N LEU A 547 2.70 6.68 10.67
CA LEU A 547 1.67 7.74 10.67
C LEU A 547 2.13 9.01 11.38
N GLU A 548 2.89 8.91 12.48
CA GLU A 548 3.40 10.06 13.24
C GLU A 548 4.46 10.86 12.48
N ARG A 549 5.27 10.19 11.65
CA ARG A 549 6.33 10.82 10.86
C ARG A 549 5.85 11.36 9.50
N ARG A 550 4.57 11.21 9.17
CA ARG A 550 3.99 11.75 7.94
C ARG A 550 4.10 13.27 7.88
N GLY A 551 4.83 13.78 6.87
CA GLY A 551 4.89 15.22 6.57
C GLY A 551 5.87 16.01 7.45
N ARG A 552 6.84 15.34 8.08
CA ARG A 552 8.00 15.99 8.71
C ARG A 552 9.18 16.09 7.77
#